data_38386596204c7c8ab7b0492faad6050d
#
_entry.id   38386596204c7c8ab7b0492faad6050d
#
_cell.length_a   1.000
_cell.length_b   1.000
_cell.length_c   1.000
_cell.angle_alpha   90.00
_cell.angle_beta   90.00
_cell.angle_gamma   90.00
#
_symmetry.space_group_name_H-M   'P 1'
#
loop_
_entity.id
_entity.type
_entity.pdbx_description
1 polymer ?
#
loop_
_entity_poly.entity_id
_entity_poly.type
_entity_poly.pdbx_seq_one_letter_code
_entity_poly.pdbx_strand_id
1 'polypeptide(L)'
;STHVVYEGIDKVKKDIGEDEETKPILSYSSSKAVNEKQLKDSGKNYVILRLGSVYGYSTDTARIDIMPNLFSKIASQNGTLRLFAGGKQIKSLVPLMDVARCFKFMEEKHNIKSETFNLTKDTLTVKEVAEICKKHNPKIILRETNDEIPNLGFSLSNKKLLSTGFKFLYGLEESIKEMIDKWSKHNLIKDLE
;
A
#
# COMPACT_ATOMS: atom_id res chain seq x y z
N SER A 1 -7.13 4.53 9.28
CA SER A 1 -7.19 3.07 9.38
C SER A 1 -6.35 2.39 8.30
N THR A 2 -6.50 1.11 8.07
CA THR A 2 -5.63 0.30 7.22
C THR A 2 -6.41 -0.82 6.53
N HIS A 3 -5.93 -1.26 5.37
CA HIS A 3 -6.49 -2.41 4.66
C HIS A 3 -6.27 -3.74 5.39
N VAL A 4 -5.27 -3.84 6.28
CA VAL A 4 -5.01 -5.10 7.02
C VAL A 4 -6.12 -5.47 8.02
N VAL A 5 -7.15 -4.64 8.21
CA VAL A 5 -8.37 -5.06 8.91
C VAL A 5 -9.09 -6.23 8.23
N TYR A 6 -8.72 -6.55 6.98
CA TYR A 6 -9.23 -7.68 6.19
C TYR A 6 -8.27 -8.88 6.11
N GLU A 7 -7.16 -8.87 6.85
CA GLU A 7 -6.09 -9.88 6.69
C GLU A 7 -6.50 -11.32 7.00
N GLY A 8 -7.57 -11.51 7.76
CA GLY A 8 -8.12 -12.83 8.11
C GLY A 8 -9.06 -13.43 7.06
N ILE A 9 -9.11 -12.87 5.86
CA ILE A 9 -9.88 -13.46 4.76
C ILE A 9 -9.10 -14.66 4.22
N ASP A 10 -9.67 -15.87 4.37
CA ASP A 10 -9.00 -17.15 4.11
C ASP A 10 -8.75 -17.45 2.62
N LYS A 11 -9.40 -16.75 1.72
CA LYS A 11 -9.31 -16.96 0.27
C LYS A 11 -8.88 -15.68 -0.44
N VAL A 12 -8.24 -15.85 -1.60
CA VAL A 12 -7.98 -14.71 -2.49
C VAL A 12 -9.31 -14.05 -2.83
N LYS A 13 -9.51 -12.81 -2.37
CA LYS A 13 -10.70 -12.02 -2.64
C LYS A 13 -10.29 -10.73 -3.35
N LYS A 14 -10.98 -10.43 -4.45
CA LYS A 14 -10.72 -9.23 -5.23
C LYS A 14 -11.82 -8.19 -5.02
N ASP A 15 -11.45 -6.93 -5.15
CA ASP A 15 -12.36 -5.78 -5.13
C ASP A 15 -13.22 -5.70 -3.86
N ILE A 16 -12.60 -5.93 -2.69
CA ILE A 16 -13.27 -5.82 -1.40
C ILE A 16 -13.76 -4.39 -1.20
N GLY A 17 -15.08 -4.25 -1.04
CA GLY A 17 -15.73 -2.99 -0.69
C GLY A 17 -15.66 -2.68 0.81
N GLU A 18 -16.11 -1.49 1.19
CA GLU A 18 -16.09 -1.01 2.57
C GLU A 18 -17.10 -1.72 3.48
N ASP A 19 -18.14 -2.32 2.90
CA ASP A 19 -19.18 -3.07 3.60
C ASP A 19 -18.76 -4.52 3.95
N GLU A 20 -17.62 -4.96 3.43
CA GLU A 20 -17.09 -6.28 3.77
C GLU A 20 -16.73 -6.35 5.25
N GLU A 21 -17.06 -7.48 5.87
CA GLU A 21 -16.74 -7.76 7.27
C GLU A 21 -15.24 -7.73 7.50
N THR A 22 -14.80 -6.95 8.48
CA THR A 22 -13.39 -6.91 8.87
C THR A 22 -13.04 -8.15 9.67
N LYS A 23 -11.89 -8.78 9.36
CA LYS A 23 -11.35 -9.97 10.03
C LYS A 23 -9.89 -9.72 10.46
N PRO A 24 -9.66 -8.87 11.46
CA PRO A 24 -8.32 -8.60 11.94
C PRO A 24 -7.76 -9.81 12.69
N ILE A 25 -6.48 -10.15 12.49
CA ILE A 25 -5.79 -11.25 13.18
C ILE A 25 -4.70 -10.72 14.09
N LEU A 26 -3.87 -9.77 13.59
CA LEU A 26 -2.73 -9.24 14.32
C LEU A 26 -3.16 -8.11 15.28
N SER A 27 -2.37 -7.87 16.31
CA SER A 27 -2.63 -6.80 17.29
C SER A 27 -2.79 -5.44 16.64
N TYR A 28 -2.00 -5.15 15.59
CA TYR A 28 -2.11 -3.89 14.85
C TYR A 28 -3.46 -3.74 14.14
N SER A 29 -3.87 -4.73 13.36
CA SER A 29 -5.15 -4.70 12.64
C SER A 29 -6.35 -4.69 13.59
N SER A 30 -6.27 -5.47 14.67
CA SER A 30 -7.28 -5.50 15.74
C SER A 30 -7.43 -4.14 16.41
N SER A 31 -6.33 -3.46 16.74
CA SER A 31 -6.36 -2.12 17.33
C SER A 31 -7.01 -1.10 16.38
N LYS A 32 -6.76 -1.20 15.08
CA LYS A 32 -7.37 -0.32 14.09
C LYS A 32 -8.87 -0.58 13.91
N ALA A 33 -9.29 -1.84 13.91
CA ALA A 33 -10.72 -2.20 13.87
C ALA A 33 -11.47 -1.69 15.13
N VAL A 34 -10.86 -1.83 16.31
CA VAL A 34 -11.41 -1.26 17.57
C VAL A 34 -11.54 0.26 17.46
N ASN A 35 -10.51 0.96 16.98
CA ASN A 35 -10.56 2.42 16.80
C ASN A 35 -11.65 2.85 15.80
N GLU A 36 -11.86 2.10 14.70
CA GLU A 36 -12.96 2.36 13.77
C GLU A 36 -14.32 2.23 14.51
N LYS A 37 -14.50 1.16 15.29
CA LYS A 37 -15.73 0.94 16.05
C LYS A 37 -15.98 2.06 17.06
N GLN A 38 -14.97 2.42 17.87
CA GLN A 38 -15.08 3.50 18.86
C GLN A 38 -15.45 4.84 18.20
N LEU A 39 -14.87 5.13 17.03
CA LEU A 39 -15.19 6.35 16.30
C LEU A 39 -16.63 6.33 15.77
N LYS A 40 -17.10 5.20 15.25
CA LYS A 40 -18.49 5.02 14.80
C LYS A 40 -19.49 5.16 15.95
N ASP A 41 -19.18 4.58 17.11
CA ASP A 41 -20.03 4.61 18.30
C ASP A 41 -20.02 5.98 19.02
N SER A 42 -19.08 6.88 18.69
CA SER A 42 -18.91 8.17 19.37
C SER A 42 -20.01 9.20 19.11
N GLY A 43 -20.86 8.97 18.11
CA GLY A 43 -21.87 9.93 17.65
C GLY A 43 -21.33 11.16 16.94
N LYS A 44 -19.99 11.25 16.74
CA LYS A 44 -19.34 12.34 16.01
C LYS A 44 -19.35 12.07 14.50
N ASN A 45 -19.31 13.12 13.70
CA ASN A 45 -19.03 12.99 12.28
C ASN A 45 -17.58 12.52 12.07
N TYR A 46 -17.38 11.56 11.17
CA TYR A 46 -16.05 11.02 10.87
C TYR A 46 -15.89 10.69 9.39
N VAL A 47 -14.66 10.61 8.96
CA VAL A 47 -14.27 9.94 7.73
C VAL A 47 -13.15 8.95 8.06
N ILE A 48 -13.38 7.68 7.75
CA ILE A 48 -12.38 6.62 7.91
C ILE A 48 -11.78 6.30 6.56
N LEU A 49 -10.46 6.43 6.43
CA LEU A 49 -9.71 6.01 5.26
C LEU A 49 -8.95 4.71 5.59
N ARG A 50 -9.33 3.58 4.97
CA ARG A 50 -8.60 2.31 5.04
C ARG A 50 -7.52 2.32 3.97
N LEU A 51 -6.30 2.65 4.38
CA LEU A 51 -5.17 2.82 3.47
C LEU A 51 -4.70 1.46 2.94
N GLY A 52 -4.47 1.35 1.63
CA GLY A 52 -3.65 0.32 1.03
C GLY A 52 -2.18 0.45 1.48
N SER A 53 -1.28 -0.34 0.91
CA SER A 53 0.15 -0.21 1.16
C SER A 53 0.65 1.11 0.58
N VAL A 54 0.98 2.06 1.46
CA VAL A 54 1.41 3.42 1.09
C VAL A 54 2.86 3.40 0.66
N TYR A 55 3.15 3.83 -0.56
CA TYR A 55 4.51 3.90 -1.10
C TYR A 55 4.89 5.32 -1.53
N GLY A 56 6.18 5.60 -1.51
CA GLY A 56 6.75 6.88 -1.96
C GLY A 56 8.05 7.19 -1.25
N TYR A 57 8.80 8.11 -1.84
CA TYR A 57 10.06 8.59 -1.27
C TYR A 57 9.81 9.55 -0.11
N SER A 58 10.60 9.39 0.95
CA SER A 58 10.79 10.38 2.01
C SER A 58 12.23 10.32 2.48
N THR A 59 12.82 11.46 2.84
CA THR A 59 14.19 11.52 3.36
C THR A 59 14.29 10.96 4.77
N ASP A 60 13.31 11.27 5.63
CA ASP A 60 13.45 11.06 7.08
C ASP A 60 12.50 9.98 7.64
N THR A 61 11.40 9.69 6.94
CA THR A 61 10.31 8.87 7.48
C THR A 61 9.85 7.75 6.54
N ALA A 62 10.65 7.40 5.53
CA ALA A 62 10.28 6.35 4.59
C ALA A 62 10.18 4.99 5.30
N ARG A 63 9.01 4.36 5.25
CA ARG A 63 8.84 2.96 5.66
C ARG A 63 9.44 2.06 4.59
N ILE A 64 10.66 1.64 4.82
CA ILE A 64 11.41 0.79 3.88
C ILE A 64 10.81 -0.62 3.77
N ASP A 65 10.19 -1.13 4.81
CA ASP A 65 9.54 -2.45 4.84
C ASP A 65 8.28 -2.57 3.95
N ILE A 66 7.76 -1.46 3.45
CA ILE A 66 6.68 -1.48 2.45
C ILE A 66 7.27 -1.93 1.10
N MET A 67 6.67 -2.97 0.51
CA MET A 67 7.24 -3.71 -0.63
C MET A 67 7.71 -2.83 -1.80
N PRO A 68 6.95 -1.85 -2.35
CA PRO A 68 7.47 -1.01 -3.43
C PRO A 68 8.67 -0.16 -3.00
N ASN A 69 8.70 0.31 -1.74
CA ASN A 69 9.82 1.07 -1.21
C ASN A 69 11.06 0.18 -1.07
N LEU A 70 10.91 -1.01 -0.46
CA LEU A 70 11.98 -1.98 -0.29
C LEU A 70 12.59 -2.39 -1.65
N PHE A 71 11.72 -2.72 -2.61
CA PHE A 71 12.16 -3.14 -3.95
C PHE A 71 12.90 -2.03 -4.68
N SER A 72 12.42 -0.80 -4.60
CA SER A 72 13.09 0.36 -5.18
C SER A 72 14.44 0.63 -4.52
N LYS A 73 14.52 0.47 -3.18
CA LYS A 73 15.80 0.62 -2.45
C LYS A 73 16.80 -0.45 -2.86
N ILE A 74 16.40 -1.72 -2.89
CA ILE A 74 17.27 -2.82 -3.36
C ILE A 74 17.67 -2.59 -4.81
N ALA A 75 16.73 -2.16 -5.65
CA ALA A 75 17.00 -1.87 -7.05
C ALA A 75 18.01 -0.74 -7.23
N SER A 76 17.95 0.31 -6.41
CA SER A 76 18.93 1.41 -6.45
C SER A 76 20.39 0.96 -6.20
N GLN A 77 20.56 -0.22 -5.58
CA GLN A 77 21.85 -0.82 -5.23
C GLN A 77 22.26 -1.99 -6.16
N ASN A 78 21.57 -2.19 -7.28
CA ASN A 78 21.75 -3.33 -8.18
C ASN A 78 21.57 -4.71 -7.49
N GLY A 79 20.73 -4.77 -6.46
CA GLY A 79 20.56 -5.95 -5.64
C GLY A 79 19.67 -7.02 -6.27
N THR A 80 19.36 -8.06 -5.47
CA THR A 80 18.49 -9.17 -5.87
C THR A 80 17.13 -9.03 -5.19
N LEU A 81 16.06 -8.97 -5.98
CA LEU A 81 14.69 -9.04 -5.48
C LEU A 81 14.25 -10.50 -5.37
N ARG A 82 13.94 -10.95 -4.16
CA ARG A 82 13.39 -12.29 -3.91
C ARG A 82 11.88 -12.26 -4.05
N LEU A 83 11.35 -13.15 -4.87
CA LEU A 83 9.93 -13.30 -5.17
C LEU A 83 9.41 -14.60 -4.56
N PHE A 84 8.96 -14.54 -3.31
CA PHE A 84 8.39 -15.70 -2.62
C PHE A 84 7.15 -16.20 -3.36
N ALA A 85 6.99 -17.52 -3.48
CA ALA A 85 5.94 -18.18 -4.27
C ALA A 85 5.80 -17.60 -5.69
N GLY A 86 6.94 -17.27 -6.33
CA GLY A 86 6.95 -16.67 -7.66
C GLY A 86 6.35 -15.25 -7.72
N GLY A 87 6.22 -14.58 -6.58
CA GLY A 87 5.68 -13.21 -6.50
C GLY A 87 4.19 -13.08 -6.79
N LYS A 88 3.40 -14.14 -6.60
CA LYS A 88 1.95 -14.18 -6.91
C LYS A 88 1.08 -13.38 -5.93
N GLN A 89 1.61 -12.93 -4.80
CA GLN A 89 0.85 -12.13 -3.82
C GLN A 89 0.29 -10.85 -4.43
N ILE A 90 -1.00 -10.62 -4.18
CA ILE A 90 -1.72 -9.41 -4.61
C ILE A 90 -1.55 -8.32 -3.53
N LYS A 91 -1.30 -7.10 -3.97
CA LYS A 91 -1.16 -5.93 -3.09
C LYS A 91 -2.01 -4.78 -3.60
N SER A 92 -2.75 -4.15 -2.70
CA SER A 92 -3.44 -2.89 -2.95
C SER A 92 -2.50 -1.75 -2.55
N LEU A 93 -2.15 -0.91 -3.51
CA LEU A 93 -1.09 0.09 -3.40
C LEU A 93 -1.66 1.50 -3.53
N VAL A 94 -1.06 2.46 -2.82
CA VAL A 94 -1.46 3.87 -2.91
C VAL A 94 -0.24 4.79 -2.80
N PRO A 95 -0.10 5.81 -3.69
CA PRO A 95 0.97 6.79 -3.60
C PRO A 95 0.85 7.66 -2.35
N LEU A 96 1.95 7.91 -1.65
CA LEU A 96 2.01 8.76 -0.46
C LEU A 96 1.41 10.15 -0.71
N MET A 97 1.74 10.76 -1.85
CA MET A 97 1.23 12.10 -2.19
C MET A 97 -0.27 12.11 -2.42
N ASP A 98 -0.84 11.04 -2.99
CA ASP A 98 -2.28 10.93 -3.14
C ASP A 98 -2.99 10.66 -1.80
N VAL A 99 -2.32 9.99 -0.85
CA VAL A 99 -2.83 9.88 0.53
C VAL A 99 -2.96 11.28 1.15
N ALA A 100 -1.91 12.10 1.10
CA ALA A 100 -1.95 13.47 1.63
C ALA A 100 -3.04 14.32 0.95
N ARG A 101 -3.16 14.23 -0.38
CA ARG A 101 -4.20 14.91 -1.15
C ARG A 101 -5.61 14.45 -0.77
N CYS A 102 -5.78 13.15 -0.51
CA CYS A 102 -7.08 12.61 -0.11
C CYS A 102 -7.51 13.12 1.28
N PHE A 103 -6.59 13.24 2.24
CA PHE A 103 -6.90 13.85 3.53
C PHE A 103 -7.41 15.30 3.36
N LYS A 104 -6.68 16.12 2.59
CA LYS A 104 -7.10 17.49 2.30
C LYS A 104 -8.45 17.53 1.58
N PHE A 105 -8.64 16.68 0.58
CA PHE A 105 -9.91 16.58 -0.17
C PHE A 105 -11.09 16.26 0.76
N MET A 106 -10.92 15.30 1.68
CA MET A 106 -11.98 14.93 2.62
C MET A 106 -12.27 16.03 3.64
N GLU A 107 -11.28 16.79 4.07
CA GLU A 107 -11.46 17.96 4.94
C GLU A 107 -12.34 19.04 4.27
N GLU A 108 -12.16 19.26 2.97
CA GLU A 108 -12.91 20.24 2.18
C GLU A 108 -14.33 19.78 1.82
N LYS A 109 -14.64 18.47 1.95
CA LYS A 109 -15.94 17.87 1.61
C LYS A 109 -16.90 17.82 2.81
N HIS A 110 -17.46 18.96 3.19
CA HIS A 110 -18.35 19.07 4.35
C HIS A 110 -19.66 18.25 4.26
N ASN A 111 -20.03 17.77 3.08
CA ASN A 111 -21.17 16.90 2.85
C ASN A 111 -20.88 15.41 3.08
N ILE A 112 -19.61 15.00 3.19
CA ILE A 112 -19.22 13.63 3.52
C ILE A 112 -19.14 13.51 5.03
N LYS A 113 -20.03 12.70 5.61
CA LYS A 113 -20.13 12.53 7.06
C LYS A 113 -20.35 11.06 7.39
N SER A 114 -19.70 10.59 8.44
CA SER A 114 -19.85 9.23 8.98
C SER A 114 -19.64 8.12 7.93
N GLU A 115 -18.60 8.28 7.14
CA GLU A 115 -18.28 7.42 6.01
C GLU A 115 -16.94 6.71 6.15
N THR A 116 -16.84 5.54 5.53
CA THR A 116 -15.59 4.77 5.40
C THR A 116 -15.26 4.62 3.93
N PHE A 117 -13.98 4.79 3.57
CA PHE A 117 -13.47 4.63 2.20
C PHE A 117 -12.20 3.80 2.18
N ASN A 118 -12.10 2.91 1.21
CA ASN A 118 -10.84 2.26 0.85
C ASN A 118 -9.98 3.22 0.02
N LEU A 119 -8.83 3.59 0.54
CA LEU A 119 -7.88 4.46 -0.15
C LEU A 119 -6.76 3.61 -0.75
N THR A 120 -7.00 3.16 -1.96
CA THR A 120 -6.05 2.42 -2.80
C THR A 120 -6.18 2.91 -4.23
N LYS A 121 -5.07 2.88 -4.99
CA LYS A 121 -5.07 3.24 -6.41
C LYS A 121 -4.93 2.00 -7.28
N ASP A 122 -3.85 1.26 -7.11
CA ASP A 122 -3.46 0.16 -7.97
C ASP A 122 -3.51 -1.17 -7.24
N THR A 123 -3.84 -2.23 -7.97
CA THR A 123 -3.74 -3.61 -7.51
C THR A 123 -2.76 -4.35 -8.40
N LEU A 124 -1.63 -4.78 -7.84
CA LEU A 124 -0.60 -5.52 -8.55
C LEU A 124 -0.11 -6.70 -7.70
N THR A 125 0.46 -7.67 -8.40
CA THR A 125 1.26 -8.73 -7.77
C THR A 125 2.64 -8.22 -7.39
N VAL A 126 3.28 -8.90 -6.46
CA VAL A 126 4.67 -8.64 -6.08
C VAL A 126 5.61 -8.74 -7.29
N LYS A 127 5.35 -9.70 -8.20
CA LYS A 127 6.12 -9.89 -9.44
C LYS A 127 6.00 -8.70 -10.37
N GLU A 128 4.80 -8.19 -10.62
CA GLU A 128 4.60 -7.00 -11.47
C GLU A 128 5.35 -5.78 -10.95
N VAL A 129 5.37 -5.56 -9.64
CA VAL A 129 6.15 -4.46 -9.05
C VAL A 129 7.65 -4.68 -9.22
N ALA A 130 8.13 -5.92 -9.06
CA ALA A 130 9.54 -6.25 -9.30
C ALA A 130 9.94 -6.05 -10.77
N GLU A 131 9.06 -6.36 -11.70
CA GLU A 131 9.29 -6.13 -13.13
C GLU A 131 9.36 -4.65 -13.48
N ILE A 132 8.55 -3.79 -12.83
CA ILE A 132 8.70 -2.34 -12.96
C ILE A 132 10.08 -1.89 -12.45
N CYS A 133 10.53 -2.39 -11.30
CA CYS A 133 11.88 -2.09 -10.80
C CYS A 133 12.96 -2.55 -11.81
N LYS A 134 12.82 -3.74 -12.39
CA LYS A 134 13.73 -4.29 -13.41
C LYS A 134 13.77 -3.46 -14.67
N LYS A 135 12.63 -2.91 -15.10
CA LYS A 135 12.55 -1.99 -16.25
C LYS A 135 13.37 -0.73 -16.02
N HIS A 136 13.35 -0.16 -14.80
CA HIS A 136 14.09 1.06 -14.47
C HIS A 136 15.54 0.83 -14.06
N ASN A 137 15.88 -0.38 -13.60
CA ASN A 137 17.25 -0.79 -13.38
C ASN A 137 17.50 -2.24 -13.88
N PRO A 138 17.92 -2.41 -15.15
CA PRO A 138 18.18 -3.73 -15.73
C PRO A 138 19.26 -4.56 -15.05
N LYS A 139 20.09 -3.97 -14.18
CA LYS A 139 21.18 -4.66 -13.47
C LYS A 139 20.69 -5.53 -12.32
N ILE A 140 19.47 -5.28 -11.80
CA ILE A 140 18.93 -6.08 -10.70
C ILE A 140 18.62 -7.52 -11.14
N ILE A 141 18.65 -8.42 -10.18
CA ILE A 141 18.30 -9.84 -10.38
C ILE A 141 16.93 -10.09 -9.76
N LEU A 142 16.01 -10.71 -10.51
CA LEU A 142 14.77 -11.24 -9.98
C LEU A 142 14.99 -12.74 -9.68
N ARG A 143 14.80 -13.14 -8.43
CA ARG A 143 14.97 -14.53 -7.98
C ARG A 143 13.64 -15.05 -7.44
N GLU A 144 12.98 -15.88 -8.20
CA GLU A 144 11.79 -16.61 -7.75
C GLU A 144 12.18 -17.74 -6.80
N THR A 145 11.38 -17.92 -5.75
CA THR A 145 11.51 -19.03 -4.80
C THR A 145 10.19 -19.79 -4.74
N ASN A 146 10.26 -21.07 -4.35
CA ASN A 146 9.10 -21.94 -4.22
C ASN A 146 8.58 -21.97 -2.78
N ASP A 147 9.01 -21.04 -1.92
CA ASP A 147 8.55 -20.98 -0.55
C ASP A 147 7.03 -20.81 -0.49
N GLU A 148 6.41 -21.56 0.39
CA GLU A 148 4.98 -21.38 0.68
C GLU A 148 4.74 -20.04 1.36
N ILE A 149 3.68 -19.36 0.95
CA ILE A 149 3.21 -18.16 1.62
C ILE A 149 1.80 -18.40 2.15
N PRO A 150 1.52 -17.96 3.39
CA PRO A 150 0.25 -18.28 4.05
C PRO A 150 -0.96 -17.61 3.39
N ASN A 151 -0.76 -16.53 2.67
CA ASN A 151 -1.85 -15.79 2.03
C ASN A 151 -1.40 -15.13 0.72
N LEU A 152 -2.14 -15.39 -0.37
CA LEU A 152 -1.93 -14.74 -1.67
C LEU A 152 -2.43 -13.30 -1.71
N GLY A 153 -3.05 -12.82 -0.63
CA GLY A 153 -3.51 -11.46 -0.49
C GLY A 153 -4.93 -11.24 -1.03
N PHE A 154 -5.31 -9.98 -1.00
CA PHE A 154 -6.61 -9.51 -1.45
C PHE A 154 -6.47 -8.13 -2.10
N SER A 155 -7.48 -7.71 -2.86
CA SER A 155 -7.53 -6.35 -3.40
C SER A 155 -8.73 -5.59 -2.86
N LEU A 156 -8.54 -4.28 -2.73
CA LEU A 156 -9.58 -3.35 -2.31
C LEU A 156 -10.23 -2.67 -3.52
N SER A 157 -11.54 -2.47 -3.45
CA SER A 157 -12.25 -1.57 -4.35
C SER A 157 -12.10 -0.12 -3.88
N ASN A 158 -11.79 0.78 -4.81
CA ASN A 158 -11.76 2.23 -4.56
C ASN A 158 -12.96 2.95 -5.21
N LYS A 159 -13.95 2.22 -5.70
CA LYS A 159 -15.09 2.77 -6.44
C LYS A 159 -15.87 3.81 -5.63
N LYS A 160 -16.08 3.54 -4.34
CA LYS A 160 -16.76 4.46 -3.43
C LYS A 160 -15.98 5.77 -3.27
N LEU A 161 -14.67 5.72 -3.12
CA LEU A 161 -13.82 6.90 -3.06
C LEU A 161 -13.90 7.71 -4.36
N LEU A 162 -13.77 7.04 -5.51
CA LEU A 162 -13.82 7.71 -6.81
C LEU A 162 -15.18 8.37 -7.08
N SER A 163 -16.29 7.80 -6.59
CA SER A 163 -17.62 8.39 -6.71
C SER A 163 -17.78 9.73 -6.00
N THR A 164 -16.88 10.07 -5.05
CA THR A 164 -16.84 11.40 -4.40
C THR A 164 -16.25 12.49 -5.29
N GLY A 165 -15.67 12.13 -6.44
CA GLY A 165 -14.95 13.01 -7.34
C GLY A 165 -13.44 13.10 -7.05
N PHE A 166 -12.91 12.32 -6.09
CA PHE A 166 -11.47 12.22 -5.87
C PHE A 166 -10.76 11.64 -7.09
N LYS A 167 -9.60 12.21 -7.44
CA LYS A 167 -8.77 11.75 -8.57
C LYS A 167 -7.34 11.51 -8.10
N PHE A 168 -6.81 10.33 -8.39
CA PHE A 168 -5.38 10.03 -8.21
C PHE A 168 -4.56 10.77 -9.27
N LEU A 169 -3.40 11.29 -8.88
CA LEU A 169 -2.48 12.02 -9.78
C LEU A 169 -1.13 11.32 -9.96
N TYR A 170 -0.70 10.52 -8.99
CA TYR A 170 0.64 9.93 -8.99
C TYR A 170 0.60 8.48 -9.44
N GLY A 171 1.56 8.05 -10.26
CA GLY A 171 1.71 6.69 -10.77
C GLY A 171 2.71 5.86 -9.98
N LEU A 172 2.54 4.52 -9.99
CA LEU A 172 3.48 3.61 -9.35
C LEU A 172 4.82 3.58 -10.08
N GLU A 173 4.80 3.54 -11.40
CA GLU A 173 6.01 3.43 -12.22
C GLU A 173 6.90 4.66 -12.05
N GLU A 174 6.32 5.87 -12.12
CA GLU A 174 7.03 7.12 -11.90
C GLU A 174 7.58 7.22 -10.46
N SER A 175 6.81 6.78 -9.47
CA SER A 175 7.25 6.76 -8.08
C SER A 175 8.40 5.77 -7.85
N ILE A 176 8.36 4.58 -8.46
CA ILE A 176 9.46 3.60 -8.39
C ILE A 176 10.73 4.19 -9.02
N LYS A 177 10.61 4.78 -10.20
CA LYS A 177 11.74 5.44 -10.87
C LYS A 177 12.35 6.54 -9.98
N GLU A 178 11.50 7.42 -9.43
CA GLU A 178 11.95 8.46 -8.49
C GLU A 178 12.68 7.89 -7.28
N MET A 179 12.13 6.84 -6.66
CA MET A 179 12.75 6.19 -5.51
C MET A 179 14.11 5.57 -5.85
N ILE A 180 14.22 4.87 -6.97
CA ILE A 180 15.50 4.30 -7.45
C ILE A 180 16.52 5.41 -7.66
N ASP A 181 16.14 6.48 -8.37
CA ASP A 181 17.04 7.60 -8.69
C ASP A 181 17.50 8.34 -7.42
N LYS A 182 16.61 8.55 -6.45
CA LYS A 182 16.95 9.26 -5.21
C LYS A 182 17.82 8.40 -4.30
N TRP A 183 17.47 7.13 -4.09
CA TRP A 183 18.24 6.24 -3.21
C TRP A 183 19.59 5.82 -3.81
N SER A 184 19.76 5.83 -5.13
CA SER A 184 21.07 5.58 -5.75
C SER A 184 22.13 6.64 -5.38
N LYS A 185 21.70 7.83 -4.99
CA LYS A 185 22.56 8.94 -4.57
C LYS A 185 22.95 8.91 -3.09
N HIS A 186 22.35 8.01 -2.29
CA HIS A 186 22.63 7.86 -0.87
C HIS A 186 23.50 6.62 -0.66
N ASN A 187 24.65 6.78 0.00
CA ASN A 187 25.49 5.66 0.42
C ASN A 187 24.81 4.92 1.58
N LEU A 188 24.16 3.81 1.27
CA LEU A 188 23.38 3.00 2.21
C LEU A 188 24.20 2.20 3.25
N ILE A 189 25.52 2.18 3.14
CA ILE A 189 26.39 1.48 4.11
C ILE A 189 26.29 2.09 5.52
N LYS A 190 25.84 3.34 5.63
CA LYS A 190 25.63 4.01 6.94
C LYS A 190 24.25 3.81 7.57
N ASP A 191 23.28 3.31 6.81
CA ASP A 191 21.90 3.18 7.27
C ASP A 191 21.53 1.75 7.74
N LEU A 192 22.51 0.83 7.71
CA LEU A 192 22.33 -0.58 8.09
C LEU A 192 23.19 -0.97 9.32
N GLU A 193 23.91 -0.03 9.93
CA GLU A 193 24.54 -0.15 11.24
C GLU A 193 23.64 0.50 12.31
#